data_754aa3b3dd80118a08510fb22131b77d
#
_entry.id   754aa3b3dd80118a08510fb22131b77d
#
_cell.length_a   1.000
_cell.length_b   1.000
_cell.length_c   1.000
_cell.angle_alpha   90.00
_cell.angle_beta   90.00
_cell.angle_gamma   90.00
#
_symmetry.space_group_name_H-M   'P 1'
#
loop_
_entity.id
_entity.type
_entity.pdbx_description
1 polymer ?
#
loop_
_entity_poly.entity_id
_entity_poly.type
_entity_poly.pdbx_seq_one_letter_code
_entity_poly.pdbx_strand_id
1 'polypeptide(L)'
;MDKATEEWLDSYEKSSKATYKTLWHYFVEFVGLTGDQILESRKADKEYSWEKRVIEFKNWMINIKGQSEHSAKSAAMTVRSFFSYHRLSLKFRRSESARLTEAKPKFIDYRFSRDDLKKMSDVADLQEKYVIVAGKSFGLRAGDFLKLTRGDLEAYLDRPVPISIGKYSTQKESAPAYPFIDSDAFPVIKLMIEKMDREGRTNPTDRLLTFSSPVQLTRVIKRIVEKAGIKTGNKQVRFHCMRKFLTDRLSSFMSESKWKQIVGKKISEGAYVSPDSLRDDYARAMSETCFTTTPEGDVARIARLEALKTIAKSMGFSEEELGAISVVKRKGLRRTADDIIRDLEDQIKRRRKGKVDGKDEDCPDGEHCGRFEQIPEANLLEYLRQGWQIVKETNNGKEVIVRKQ
;
A
#
# COMPACT_ATOMS: atom_id res chain seq x y z
N MET A 1 -6.84 -19.58 -39.20
CA MET A 1 -7.81 -19.94 -38.18
C MET A 1 -9.12 -20.16 -38.95
N ASP A 2 -9.96 -21.08 -38.52
CA ASP A 2 -11.24 -21.32 -39.18
C ASP A 2 -12.30 -20.30 -38.77
N LYS A 3 -13.39 -20.21 -39.54
CA LYS A 3 -14.42 -19.17 -39.38
C LYS A 3 -15.08 -19.18 -38.00
N ALA A 4 -15.48 -20.38 -37.52
CA ALA A 4 -16.13 -20.50 -36.23
C ALA A 4 -15.25 -20.04 -35.06
N THR A 5 -13.95 -20.36 -35.13
CA THR A 5 -12.97 -19.93 -34.13
C THR A 5 -12.78 -18.41 -34.14
N GLU A 6 -12.73 -17.77 -35.32
CA GLU A 6 -12.55 -16.32 -35.46
C GLU A 6 -13.77 -15.56 -34.92
N GLU A 7 -14.99 -15.94 -35.33
CA GLU A 7 -16.22 -15.31 -34.85
C GLU A 7 -16.35 -15.35 -33.32
N TRP A 8 -16.04 -16.51 -32.73
CA TRP A 8 -16.06 -16.65 -31.28
C TRP A 8 -15.00 -15.78 -30.58
N LEU A 9 -13.76 -15.77 -31.06
CA LEU A 9 -12.69 -14.96 -30.48
C LEU A 9 -12.95 -13.46 -30.65
N ASP A 10 -13.62 -13.03 -31.72
CA ASP A 10 -13.93 -11.62 -31.95
C ASP A 10 -15.02 -11.08 -31.02
N SER A 11 -15.78 -11.96 -30.39
CA SER A 11 -16.74 -11.57 -29.35
C SER A 11 -16.10 -11.11 -28.04
N TYR A 12 -14.77 -11.23 -27.88
CA TYR A 12 -14.07 -10.90 -26.65
C TYR A 12 -13.17 -9.68 -26.78
N GLU A 13 -12.98 -8.96 -25.66
CA GLU A 13 -11.99 -7.91 -25.55
C GLU A 13 -10.58 -8.43 -25.81
N LYS A 14 -9.71 -7.55 -26.33
CA LYS A 14 -8.35 -7.86 -26.76
C LYS A 14 -7.52 -8.70 -25.76
N SER A 15 -7.64 -8.41 -24.45
CA SER A 15 -6.90 -9.13 -23.39
C SER A 15 -7.40 -10.56 -23.18
N SER A 16 -8.71 -10.78 -23.20
CA SER A 16 -9.34 -12.09 -23.08
C SER A 16 -9.15 -12.93 -24.34
N LYS A 17 -9.26 -12.27 -25.51
CA LYS A 17 -9.03 -12.91 -26.83
C LYS A 17 -7.66 -13.58 -26.92
N ALA A 18 -6.58 -12.89 -26.49
CA ALA A 18 -5.23 -13.45 -26.51
C ALA A 18 -5.11 -14.72 -25.65
N THR A 19 -5.68 -14.69 -24.44
CA THR A 19 -5.67 -15.85 -23.53
C THR A 19 -6.49 -17.02 -24.11
N TYR A 20 -7.70 -16.75 -24.59
CA TYR A 20 -8.57 -17.78 -25.17
C TYR A 20 -7.98 -18.38 -26.42
N LYS A 21 -7.35 -17.57 -27.28
CA LYS A 21 -6.63 -18.06 -28.46
C LYS A 21 -5.55 -19.09 -28.10
N THR A 22 -4.74 -18.79 -27.08
CA THR A 22 -3.68 -19.71 -26.62
C THR A 22 -4.27 -21.01 -26.05
N LEU A 23 -5.29 -20.91 -25.20
CA LEU A 23 -5.93 -22.11 -24.59
C LEU A 23 -6.69 -22.93 -25.63
N TRP A 24 -7.32 -22.29 -26.60
CA TRP A 24 -7.99 -22.93 -27.71
C TRP A 24 -7.02 -23.69 -28.62
N HIS A 25 -5.85 -23.14 -28.88
CA HIS A 25 -4.81 -23.82 -29.66
C HIS A 25 -4.44 -25.17 -29.05
N TYR A 26 -4.29 -25.27 -27.73
CA TYR A 26 -4.09 -26.57 -27.07
C TYR A 26 -5.23 -27.55 -27.28
N PHE A 27 -6.47 -27.08 -27.35
CA PHE A 27 -7.62 -27.95 -27.60
C PHE A 27 -7.64 -28.48 -29.04
N VAL A 28 -7.39 -27.61 -30.00
CA VAL A 28 -7.26 -27.97 -31.41
C VAL A 28 -6.12 -28.98 -31.61
N GLU A 29 -4.99 -28.78 -30.97
CA GLU A 29 -3.86 -29.72 -30.95
C GLU A 29 -4.27 -31.08 -30.38
N PHE A 30 -5.05 -31.10 -29.29
CA PHE A 30 -5.50 -32.33 -28.63
C PHE A 30 -6.49 -33.13 -29.47
N VAL A 31 -7.43 -32.48 -30.14
CA VAL A 31 -8.48 -33.15 -30.89
C VAL A 31 -8.13 -33.41 -32.36
N GLY A 32 -7.16 -32.64 -32.91
CA GLY A 32 -6.76 -32.73 -34.32
C GLY A 32 -7.79 -32.22 -35.33
N LEU A 33 -8.76 -31.37 -34.88
CA LEU A 33 -9.87 -30.87 -35.69
C LEU A 33 -9.92 -29.34 -35.64
N THR A 34 -10.41 -28.72 -36.72
CA THR A 34 -10.69 -27.29 -36.74
C THR A 34 -11.99 -26.97 -35.96
N GLY A 35 -12.21 -25.68 -35.61
CA GLY A 35 -13.44 -25.26 -34.93
C GLY A 35 -14.70 -25.62 -35.73
N ASP A 36 -14.69 -25.39 -37.04
CA ASP A 36 -15.81 -25.75 -37.92
C ASP A 36 -16.11 -27.26 -37.87
N GLN A 37 -15.09 -28.12 -37.96
CA GLN A 37 -15.22 -29.60 -37.88
C GLN A 37 -15.70 -30.03 -36.48
N ILE A 38 -15.24 -29.36 -35.41
CA ILE A 38 -15.70 -29.62 -34.05
C ILE A 38 -17.22 -29.35 -33.93
N LEU A 39 -17.70 -28.22 -34.48
CA LEU A 39 -19.13 -27.88 -34.45
C LEU A 39 -19.99 -28.87 -35.24
N GLU A 40 -19.54 -29.27 -36.44
CA GLU A 40 -20.28 -30.30 -37.24
C GLU A 40 -20.35 -31.65 -36.52
N SER A 41 -19.21 -32.09 -35.96
CA SER A 41 -19.17 -33.32 -35.14
C SER A 41 -20.10 -33.21 -33.91
N ARG A 42 -20.15 -32.00 -33.25
CA ARG A 42 -21.04 -31.80 -32.10
C ARG A 42 -22.51 -31.86 -32.46
N LYS A 43 -22.93 -31.37 -33.63
CA LYS A 43 -24.33 -31.47 -34.07
C LYS A 43 -24.80 -32.90 -34.21
N ALA A 44 -23.91 -33.81 -34.61
CA ALA A 44 -24.17 -35.22 -34.77
C ALA A 44 -24.03 -36.01 -33.45
N ASP A 45 -23.46 -35.44 -32.39
CA ASP A 45 -23.16 -36.15 -31.14
C ASP A 45 -24.38 -36.33 -30.25
N LYS A 46 -24.91 -37.58 -30.22
CA LYS A 46 -26.01 -37.98 -29.35
C LYS A 46 -25.57 -38.64 -28.04
N GLU A 47 -24.29 -39.00 -27.92
CA GLU A 47 -23.73 -39.79 -26.82
C GLU A 47 -22.93 -38.95 -25.79
N TYR A 48 -22.99 -37.64 -25.91
CA TYR A 48 -22.19 -36.71 -25.03
C TYR A 48 -20.70 -37.00 -25.11
N SER A 49 -20.18 -37.39 -26.27
CA SER A 49 -18.76 -37.71 -26.46
C SER A 49 -17.85 -36.49 -26.27
N TRP A 50 -18.33 -35.30 -26.61
CA TRP A 50 -17.60 -34.06 -26.43
C TRP A 50 -17.45 -33.68 -24.96
N GLU A 51 -18.40 -33.96 -24.10
CA GLU A 51 -18.30 -33.80 -22.65
C GLU A 51 -17.16 -34.65 -22.09
N LYS A 52 -17.04 -35.89 -22.51
CA LYS A 52 -15.93 -36.78 -22.12
C LYS A 52 -14.60 -36.27 -22.63
N ARG A 53 -14.53 -35.85 -23.91
CA ARG A 53 -13.30 -35.28 -24.52
C ARG A 53 -12.80 -34.00 -23.79
N VAL A 54 -13.69 -33.15 -23.31
CA VAL A 54 -13.25 -31.95 -22.54
C VAL A 54 -12.66 -32.33 -21.18
N ILE A 55 -13.18 -33.39 -20.55
CA ILE A 55 -12.58 -33.93 -19.31
C ILE A 55 -11.19 -34.52 -19.59
N GLU A 56 -11.08 -35.32 -20.66
CA GLU A 56 -9.82 -35.89 -21.12
C GLU A 56 -8.80 -34.82 -21.50
N PHE A 57 -9.23 -33.76 -22.17
CA PHE A 57 -8.41 -32.61 -22.49
C PHE A 57 -7.85 -31.93 -21.22
N LYS A 58 -8.68 -31.73 -20.19
CA LYS A 58 -8.18 -31.18 -18.91
C LYS A 58 -7.07 -32.07 -18.32
N ASN A 59 -7.23 -33.37 -18.34
CA ASN A 59 -6.23 -34.32 -17.86
C ASN A 59 -4.98 -34.31 -18.73
N TRP A 60 -5.10 -34.21 -20.06
CA TRP A 60 -4.01 -34.09 -20.99
C TRP A 60 -3.19 -32.81 -20.76
N MET A 61 -3.86 -31.67 -20.49
CA MET A 61 -3.20 -30.42 -20.12
C MET A 61 -2.33 -30.58 -18.86
N ILE A 62 -2.76 -31.36 -17.89
CA ILE A 62 -2.01 -31.59 -16.64
C ILE A 62 -0.88 -32.58 -16.88
N ASN A 63 -1.20 -33.77 -17.43
CA ASN A 63 -0.31 -34.92 -17.45
C ASN A 63 0.72 -34.86 -18.60
N ILE A 64 0.34 -34.30 -19.74
CA ILE A 64 1.19 -34.27 -20.95
C ILE A 64 1.82 -32.88 -21.15
N LYS A 65 1.02 -31.80 -21.00
CA LYS A 65 1.54 -30.43 -21.16
C LYS A 65 2.16 -29.85 -19.88
N GLY A 66 2.11 -30.56 -18.76
CA GLY A 66 2.68 -30.10 -17.49
C GLY A 66 2.05 -28.83 -16.93
N GLN A 67 0.82 -28.49 -17.36
CA GLN A 67 0.14 -27.30 -16.94
C GLN A 67 -0.43 -27.46 -15.52
N SER A 68 -0.59 -26.32 -14.80
CA SER A 68 -1.25 -26.36 -13.50
C SER A 68 -2.73 -26.75 -13.63
N GLU A 69 -3.30 -27.38 -12.60
CA GLU A 69 -4.73 -27.67 -12.53
C GLU A 69 -5.61 -26.45 -12.81
N HIS A 70 -5.17 -25.26 -12.34
CA HIS A 70 -5.89 -24.01 -12.60
C HIS A 70 -5.84 -23.59 -14.07
N SER A 71 -4.70 -23.75 -14.75
CA SER A 71 -4.58 -23.49 -16.18
C SER A 71 -5.40 -24.49 -17.00
N ALA A 72 -5.36 -25.76 -16.63
CA ALA A 72 -6.14 -26.81 -17.27
C ALA A 72 -7.66 -26.61 -17.10
N LYS A 73 -8.11 -26.21 -15.91
CA LYS A 73 -9.49 -25.76 -15.67
C LYS A 73 -9.86 -24.59 -16.58
N SER A 74 -9.01 -23.56 -16.66
CA SER A 74 -9.28 -22.41 -17.53
C SER A 74 -9.39 -22.83 -19.00
N ALA A 75 -8.54 -23.74 -19.46
CA ALA A 75 -8.59 -24.29 -20.80
C ALA A 75 -9.91 -25.04 -21.06
N ALA A 76 -10.34 -25.89 -20.15
CA ALA A 76 -11.64 -26.58 -20.25
C ALA A 76 -12.83 -25.62 -20.26
N MET A 77 -12.76 -24.51 -19.46
CA MET A 77 -13.80 -23.47 -19.49
C MET A 77 -13.79 -22.70 -20.80
N THR A 78 -12.62 -22.47 -21.39
CA THR A 78 -12.48 -21.84 -22.73
C THR A 78 -13.18 -22.69 -23.79
N VAL A 79 -13.00 -23.99 -23.77
CA VAL A 79 -13.70 -24.91 -24.70
C VAL A 79 -15.23 -24.86 -24.49
N ARG A 80 -15.69 -24.88 -23.25
CA ARG A 80 -17.14 -24.73 -22.95
C ARG A 80 -17.69 -23.42 -23.50
N SER A 81 -16.92 -22.33 -23.39
CA SER A 81 -17.31 -21.01 -23.91
C SER A 81 -17.48 -21.02 -25.43
N PHE A 82 -16.61 -21.70 -26.17
CA PHE A 82 -16.73 -21.89 -27.62
C PHE A 82 -18.04 -22.59 -28.01
N PHE A 83 -18.35 -23.75 -27.41
CA PHE A 83 -19.60 -24.45 -27.69
C PHE A 83 -20.83 -23.62 -27.27
N SER A 84 -20.76 -22.92 -26.16
CA SER A 84 -21.86 -22.04 -25.69
C SER A 84 -22.12 -20.86 -26.64
N TYR A 85 -21.08 -20.22 -27.17
CA TYR A 85 -21.19 -19.15 -28.15
C TYR A 85 -21.95 -19.61 -29.41
N HIS A 86 -21.62 -20.79 -29.90
CA HIS A 86 -22.29 -21.40 -31.07
C HIS A 86 -23.63 -22.10 -30.74
N ARG A 87 -24.20 -21.89 -29.54
CA ARG A 87 -25.48 -22.46 -29.09
C ARG A 87 -25.52 -23.98 -29.07
N LEU A 88 -24.39 -24.65 -29.00
CA LEU A 88 -24.19 -26.10 -28.88
C LEU A 88 -23.66 -26.51 -27.51
N SER A 89 -24.17 -25.87 -26.45
CA SER A 89 -23.68 -26.00 -25.08
C SER A 89 -23.51 -27.44 -24.62
N LEU A 90 -22.40 -27.71 -23.96
CA LEU A 90 -22.06 -28.99 -23.35
C LEU A 90 -22.85 -29.19 -22.07
N LYS A 91 -23.42 -30.39 -21.90
CA LYS A 91 -24.23 -30.78 -20.74
C LYS A 91 -23.48 -31.79 -19.88
N PHE A 92 -22.91 -31.31 -18.78
CA PHE A 92 -22.19 -32.17 -17.83
C PHE A 92 -23.09 -32.64 -16.69
N ARG A 93 -22.91 -33.89 -16.26
CA ARG A 93 -23.45 -34.38 -14.98
C ARG A 93 -22.79 -33.62 -13.83
N ARG A 94 -23.43 -33.62 -12.65
CA ARG A 94 -22.90 -32.92 -11.46
C ARG A 94 -21.47 -33.36 -11.12
N SER A 95 -21.17 -34.66 -11.17
CA SER A 95 -19.84 -35.21 -10.91
C SER A 95 -18.79 -34.78 -11.94
N GLU A 96 -19.18 -34.72 -13.22
CA GLU A 96 -18.31 -34.27 -14.32
C GLU A 96 -18.04 -32.78 -14.22
N SER A 97 -19.05 -31.98 -13.92
CA SER A 97 -18.92 -30.55 -13.70
C SER A 97 -17.98 -30.26 -12.52
N ALA A 98 -18.09 -31.03 -11.42
CA ALA A 98 -17.17 -30.92 -10.29
C ALA A 98 -15.72 -31.20 -10.73
N ARG A 99 -15.44 -32.27 -11.43
CA ARG A 99 -14.11 -32.61 -11.96
C ARG A 99 -13.54 -31.52 -12.86
N LEU A 100 -14.35 -30.86 -13.68
CA LEU A 100 -13.91 -29.76 -14.54
C LEU A 100 -13.59 -28.52 -13.75
N THR A 101 -14.37 -28.21 -12.72
CA THR A 101 -14.24 -26.96 -11.96
C THR A 101 -13.27 -27.06 -10.78
N GLU A 102 -12.97 -28.26 -10.31
CA GLU A 102 -11.96 -28.50 -9.29
C GLU A 102 -10.56 -28.14 -9.77
N ALA A 103 -9.85 -27.33 -8.99
CA ALA A 103 -8.44 -27.05 -9.22
C ALA A 103 -7.80 -26.60 -7.92
N LYS A 104 -6.72 -27.26 -7.55
CA LYS A 104 -5.90 -26.82 -6.41
C LYS A 104 -5.11 -25.57 -6.78
N PRO A 105 -5.03 -24.58 -5.90
CA PRO A 105 -4.21 -23.40 -6.14
C PRO A 105 -2.73 -23.82 -6.22
N LYS A 106 -2.06 -23.49 -7.33
CA LYS A 106 -0.64 -23.80 -7.52
C LYS A 106 0.24 -23.07 -6.50
N PHE A 107 -0.20 -21.90 -6.05
CA PHE A 107 0.57 -21.01 -5.20
C PHE A 107 -0.29 -20.43 -4.09
N ILE A 108 0.32 -20.32 -2.93
CA ILE A 108 -0.25 -19.59 -1.79
C ILE A 108 0.43 -18.23 -1.73
N ASP A 109 -0.35 -17.15 -1.75
CA ASP A 109 0.19 -15.80 -1.59
C ASP A 109 0.69 -15.58 -0.16
N TYR A 110 1.81 -14.87 -0.06
CA TYR A 110 2.31 -14.40 1.22
C TYR A 110 1.32 -13.39 1.84
N ARG A 111 1.07 -13.50 3.12
CA ARG A 111 0.24 -12.58 3.89
C ARG A 111 1.14 -11.67 4.69
N PHE A 112 1.25 -10.42 4.27
CA PHE A 112 2.04 -9.43 5.01
C PHE A 112 1.42 -9.15 6.37
N SER A 113 2.28 -9.06 7.40
CA SER A 113 1.96 -8.45 8.68
C SER A 113 2.23 -6.93 8.63
N ARG A 114 1.77 -6.19 9.64
CA ARG A 114 2.13 -4.77 9.81
C ARG A 114 3.64 -4.59 9.96
N ASP A 115 4.29 -5.48 10.72
CA ASP A 115 5.74 -5.46 10.92
C ASP A 115 6.51 -5.72 9.62
N ASP A 116 6.03 -6.62 8.76
CA ASP A 116 6.62 -6.82 7.44
C ASP A 116 6.56 -5.54 6.61
N LEU A 117 5.39 -4.89 6.55
CA LEU A 117 5.21 -3.67 5.79
C LEU A 117 6.06 -2.52 6.34
N LYS A 118 6.21 -2.44 7.66
CA LYS A 118 7.11 -1.48 8.31
C LYS A 118 8.56 -1.74 7.91
N LYS A 119 9.06 -2.99 8.07
CA LYS A 119 10.42 -3.37 7.65
C LYS A 119 10.68 -3.08 6.19
N MET A 120 9.71 -3.37 5.32
CA MET A 120 9.79 -3.05 3.90
C MET A 120 9.90 -1.53 3.67
N SER A 121 9.08 -0.73 4.36
CA SER A 121 9.08 0.73 4.27
C SER A 121 10.40 1.33 4.76
N ASP A 122 11.03 0.75 5.79
CA ASP A 122 12.27 1.24 6.38
C ASP A 122 13.47 1.10 5.43
N VAL A 123 13.48 0.11 4.53
CA VAL A 123 14.57 -0.15 3.57
C VAL A 123 14.28 0.38 2.16
N ALA A 124 13.09 0.91 1.92
CA ALA A 124 12.60 1.34 0.62
C ALA A 124 13.06 2.76 0.26
N ASP A 125 13.37 3.00 -1.02
CA ASP A 125 13.45 4.35 -1.57
C ASP A 125 12.06 5.00 -1.69
N LEU A 126 11.98 6.26 -2.12
CA LEU A 126 10.71 6.99 -2.15
C LEU A 126 9.65 6.34 -3.06
N GLN A 127 10.03 5.87 -4.28
CA GLN A 127 9.10 5.17 -5.17
C GLN A 127 8.70 3.80 -4.62
N GLU A 128 9.65 3.05 -4.07
CA GLU A 128 9.41 1.78 -3.41
C GLU A 128 8.48 1.96 -2.20
N LYS A 129 8.70 3.02 -1.40
CA LYS A 129 7.87 3.38 -0.26
C LYS A 129 6.44 3.71 -0.68
N TYR A 130 6.27 4.51 -1.76
CA TYR A 130 4.96 4.77 -2.35
C TYR A 130 4.24 3.48 -2.76
N VAL A 131 4.95 2.54 -3.41
CA VAL A 131 4.36 1.23 -3.80
C VAL A 131 3.84 0.47 -2.59
N ILE A 132 4.55 0.51 -1.46
CA ILE A 132 4.14 -0.19 -0.23
C ILE A 132 2.92 0.50 0.40
N VAL A 133 3.06 1.80 0.74
CA VAL A 133 2.06 2.49 1.56
C VAL A 133 0.79 2.80 0.79
N ALA A 134 0.90 3.29 -0.45
CA ALA A 134 -0.27 3.52 -1.30
C ALA A 134 -0.88 2.22 -1.81
N GLY A 135 -0.06 1.20 -2.12
CA GLY A 135 -0.52 -0.11 -2.54
C GLY A 135 -1.40 -0.79 -1.48
N LYS A 136 -1.01 -0.72 -0.21
CA LYS A 136 -1.81 -1.26 0.90
C LYS A 136 -3.01 -0.38 1.24
N SER A 137 -2.88 0.94 1.12
CA SER A 137 -3.93 1.90 1.46
C SER A 137 -5.07 1.88 0.46
N PHE A 138 -4.75 1.89 -0.84
CA PHE A 138 -5.75 1.90 -1.91
C PHE A 138 -6.36 0.52 -2.20
N GLY A 139 -5.59 -0.54 -2.01
CA GLY A 139 -6.02 -1.89 -2.34
C GLY A 139 -6.42 -2.09 -3.81
N LEU A 140 -5.96 -1.25 -4.73
CA LEU A 140 -6.22 -1.34 -6.16
C LEU A 140 -5.52 -2.56 -6.80
N ARG A 141 -6.00 -3.00 -7.97
CA ARG A 141 -5.27 -3.98 -8.77
C ARG A 141 -4.01 -3.35 -9.37
N ALA A 142 -3.00 -4.15 -9.65
CA ALA A 142 -1.74 -3.69 -10.20
C ALA A 142 -1.90 -2.80 -11.44
N GLY A 143 -2.78 -3.18 -12.37
CA GLY A 143 -3.05 -2.40 -13.59
C GLY A 143 -3.72 -1.05 -13.31
N ASP A 144 -4.62 -1.00 -12.34
CA ASP A 144 -5.30 0.24 -11.92
C ASP A 144 -4.35 1.14 -11.13
N PHE A 145 -3.57 0.56 -10.20
CA PHE A 145 -2.57 1.28 -9.41
C PHE A 145 -1.49 1.96 -10.27
N LEU A 146 -1.01 1.28 -11.31
CA LEU A 146 0.00 1.80 -12.23
C LEU A 146 -0.50 2.96 -13.12
N LYS A 147 -1.81 3.16 -13.19
CA LYS A 147 -2.42 4.25 -13.97
C LYS A 147 -2.64 5.52 -13.17
N LEU A 148 -2.50 5.46 -11.86
CA LEU A 148 -2.65 6.62 -11.00
C LEU A 148 -1.74 7.76 -11.46
N THR A 149 -2.34 8.92 -11.61
CA THR A 149 -1.69 10.15 -12.04
C THR A 149 -1.59 11.14 -10.89
N ARG A 150 -0.82 12.20 -11.10
CA ARG A 150 -0.73 13.35 -10.20
C ARG A 150 -2.13 13.90 -9.89
N GLY A 151 -2.94 14.14 -10.91
CA GLY A 151 -4.28 14.72 -10.77
C GLY A 151 -5.26 13.86 -9.98
N ASP A 152 -5.06 12.52 -9.97
CA ASP A 152 -5.89 11.62 -9.17
C ASP A 152 -5.70 11.80 -7.65
N LEU A 153 -4.58 12.38 -7.20
CA LEU A 153 -4.23 12.45 -5.78
C LEU A 153 -4.06 13.89 -5.26
N GLU A 154 -3.41 14.76 -6.02
CA GLU A 154 -2.99 16.09 -5.57
C GLU A 154 -4.16 16.96 -5.07
N ALA A 155 -5.28 16.95 -5.79
CA ALA A 155 -6.48 17.73 -5.46
C ALA A 155 -7.13 17.37 -4.10
N TYR A 156 -6.66 16.33 -3.46
CA TYR A 156 -7.23 15.84 -2.21
C TYR A 156 -6.30 16.00 -0.99
N LEU A 157 -5.04 16.42 -1.20
CA LEU A 157 -4.01 16.40 -0.15
C LEU A 157 -4.15 17.45 0.95
N ASP A 158 -5.10 18.37 0.84
CA ASP A 158 -5.44 19.38 1.88
C ASP A 158 -6.49 18.86 2.86
N ARG A 159 -7.05 17.67 2.63
CA ARG A 159 -8.13 17.11 3.45
C ARG A 159 -7.59 16.30 4.62
N PRO A 160 -8.36 16.17 5.71
CA PRO A 160 -7.95 15.36 6.86
C PRO A 160 -7.99 13.86 6.52
N VAL A 161 -6.96 13.14 6.97
CA VAL A 161 -6.83 11.69 6.84
C VAL A 161 -7.88 10.96 7.70
N PRO A 162 -8.51 9.86 7.23
CA PRO A 162 -8.35 9.25 5.91
C PRO A 162 -9.03 10.06 4.81
N ILE A 163 -8.34 10.18 3.68
CA ILE A 163 -8.80 10.99 2.55
C ILE A 163 -9.38 10.08 1.48
N SER A 164 -10.66 10.24 1.16
CA SER A 164 -11.24 9.59 -0.01
C SER A 164 -10.80 10.30 -1.28
N ILE A 165 -10.23 9.56 -2.23
CA ILE A 165 -9.93 10.08 -3.58
C ILE A 165 -11.15 9.96 -4.51
N GLY A 166 -12.33 9.70 -3.96
CA GLY A 166 -13.58 9.63 -4.70
C GLY A 166 -13.75 8.32 -5.49
N LYS A 167 -14.62 8.39 -6.48
CA LYS A 167 -14.96 7.25 -7.34
C LYS A 167 -13.85 7.04 -8.38
N TYR A 168 -13.13 5.92 -8.28
CA TYR A 168 -12.10 5.52 -9.23
C TYR A 168 -12.61 4.37 -10.12
N SER A 169 -12.59 4.58 -11.45
CA SER A 169 -13.03 3.57 -12.42
C SER A 169 -11.98 2.47 -12.59
N THR A 170 -12.33 1.22 -12.23
CA THR A 170 -11.43 0.07 -12.41
C THR A 170 -11.63 -0.59 -13.77
N GLN A 171 -10.56 -1.13 -14.37
CA GLN A 171 -10.61 -1.73 -15.70
C GLN A 171 -11.32 -3.09 -15.72
N LYS A 172 -11.10 -3.89 -14.68
CA LYS A 172 -11.64 -5.26 -14.60
C LYS A 172 -12.87 -5.25 -13.71
N GLU A 173 -13.94 -5.88 -14.08
CA GLU A 173 -15.22 -5.96 -13.38
C GLU A 173 -16.14 -4.73 -13.53
N SER A 174 -15.71 -3.65 -14.19
CA SER A 174 -16.50 -2.41 -14.38
C SER A 174 -17.11 -1.86 -13.07
N ALA A 175 -16.57 -2.26 -11.93
CA ALA A 175 -17.01 -1.80 -10.62
C ALA A 175 -16.12 -0.65 -10.15
N PRO A 176 -16.69 0.48 -9.71
CA PRO A 176 -15.90 1.57 -9.17
C PRO A 176 -15.24 1.17 -7.85
N ALA A 177 -14.04 1.67 -7.61
CA ALA A 177 -13.37 1.63 -6.32
C ALA A 177 -13.51 2.98 -5.62
N TYR A 178 -13.45 2.99 -4.29
CA TYR A 178 -13.40 4.19 -3.46
C TYR A 178 -12.17 4.12 -2.56
N PRO A 179 -10.96 4.31 -3.11
CA PRO A 179 -9.73 4.19 -2.34
C PRO A 179 -9.57 5.33 -1.34
N PHE A 180 -8.80 5.06 -0.29
CA PHE A 180 -8.48 6.05 0.74
C PHE A 180 -6.97 6.23 0.86
N ILE A 181 -6.53 7.46 1.11
CA ILE A 181 -5.17 7.79 1.55
C ILE A 181 -5.18 7.71 3.08
N ASP A 182 -4.43 6.78 3.64
CA ASP A 182 -4.26 6.63 5.07
C ASP A 182 -3.05 7.41 5.60
N SER A 183 -2.81 7.35 6.91
CA SER A 183 -1.73 8.07 7.57
C SER A 183 -0.33 7.64 7.14
N ASP A 184 -0.14 6.39 6.68
CA ASP A 184 1.14 5.95 6.15
C ASP A 184 1.38 6.48 4.73
N ALA A 185 0.32 6.51 3.91
CA ALA A 185 0.42 6.92 2.51
C ALA A 185 0.52 8.43 2.32
N PHE A 186 -0.17 9.21 3.15
CA PHE A 186 -0.28 10.65 3.03
C PHE A 186 1.07 11.38 2.93
N PRO A 187 2.02 11.21 3.88
CA PRO A 187 3.30 11.91 3.82
C PRO A 187 4.15 11.49 2.63
N VAL A 188 4.07 10.22 2.24
CA VAL A 188 4.85 9.69 1.11
C VAL A 188 4.29 10.21 -0.22
N ILE A 189 2.96 10.34 -0.36
CA ILE A 189 2.34 10.92 -1.55
C ILE A 189 2.76 12.40 -1.70
N LYS A 190 2.75 13.19 -0.62
CA LYS A 190 3.24 14.57 -0.65
C LYS A 190 4.69 14.66 -1.15
N LEU A 191 5.58 13.84 -0.59
CA LEU A 191 6.97 13.78 -1.04
C LEU A 191 7.12 13.33 -2.51
N MET A 192 6.23 12.45 -2.99
CA MET A 192 6.21 12.07 -4.41
C MET A 192 5.82 13.25 -5.30
N ILE A 193 4.79 14.02 -4.93
CA ILE A 193 4.36 15.21 -5.68
C ILE A 193 5.48 16.26 -5.68
N GLU A 194 6.08 16.57 -4.52
CA GLU A 194 7.23 17.49 -4.43
C GLU A 194 8.43 17.04 -5.27
N LYS A 195 8.68 15.74 -5.36
CA LYS A 195 9.70 15.19 -6.25
C LYS A 195 9.35 15.42 -7.71
N MET A 196 8.07 15.19 -8.09
CA MET A 196 7.59 15.44 -9.45
C MET A 196 7.73 16.92 -9.82
N ASP A 197 7.44 17.85 -8.91
CA ASP A 197 7.65 19.29 -9.13
C ASP A 197 9.10 19.61 -9.45
N ARG A 198 10.03 19.07 -8.69
CA ARG A 198 11.49 19.25 -8.91
C ARG A 198 11.96 18.63 -10.23
N GLU A 199 11.28 17.61 -10.71
CA GLU A 199 11.55 16.96 -12.02
C GLU A 199 10.82 17.66 -13.19
N GLY A 200 10.07 18.73 -12.95
CA GLY A 200 9.26 19.43 -13.96
C GLY A 200 8.02 18.65 -14.43
N ARG A 201 7.62 17.61 -13.72
CA ARG A 201 6.45 16.78 -13.99
C ARG A 201 5.22 17.34 -13.27
N THR A 202 4.71 18.45 -13.81
CA THR A 202 3.61 19.22 -13.21
C THR A 202 2.25 18.97 -13.86
N ASN A 203 2.19 18.17 -14.93
CA ASN A 203 0.95 17.89 -15.61
C ASN A 203 0.06 16.95 -14.77
N PRO A 204 -1.24 17.23 -14.59
CA PRO A 204 -2.17 16.34 -13.90
C PRO A 204 -2.22 14.92 -14.45
N THR A 205 -1.88 14.71 -15.72
CA THR A 205 -1.84 13.40 -16.37
C THR A 205 -0.52 12.63 -16.15
N ASP A 206 0.48 13.25 -15.50
CA ASP A 206 1.76 12.61 -15.22
C ASP A 206 1.57 11.47 -14.22
N ARG A 207 2.08 10.29 -14.57
CA ARG A 207 1.99 9.12 -13.71
C ARG A 207 2.92 9.24 -12.50
N LEU A 208 2.47 8.77 -11.36
CA LEU A 208 3.28 8.77 -10.12
C LEU A 208 4.50 7.86 -10.23
N LEU A 209 4.37 6.72 -10.90
CA LEU A 209 5.45 5.76 -11.09
C LEU A 209 6.10 5.89 -12.46
N THR A 210 7.41 5.71 -12.51
CA THR A 210 8.20 5.73 -13.75
C THR A 210 8.09 4.44 -14.57
N PHE A 211 7.55 3.37 -13.98
CA PHE A 211 7.32 2.08 -14.63
C PHE A 211 5.81 1.80 -14.78
N SER A 212 5.44 1.05 -15.82
CA SER A 212 4.03 0.83 -16.21
C SER A 212 3.60 -0.65 -16.24
N SER A 213 4.54 -1.59 -15.98
CA SER A 213 4.25 -3.02 -16.10
C SER A 213 3.93 -3.66 -14.76
N PRO A 214 2.83 -4.44 -14.64
CA PRO A 214 2.53 -5.25 -13.44
C PRO A 214 3.65 -6.24 -13.08
N VAL A 215 4.44 -6.68 -14.06
CA VAL A 215 5.60 -7.56 -13.84
C VAL A 215 6.71 -6.78 -13.13
N GLN A 216 7.01 -5.55 -13.57
CA GLN A 216 7.98 -4.68 -12.92
C GLN A 216 7.55 -4.37 -11.47
N LEU A 217 6.27 -4.04 -11.26
CA LEU A 217 5.73 -3.81 -9.91
C LEU A 217 5.92 -5.02 -8.99
N THR A 218 5.71 -6.23 -9.51
CA THR A 218 5.95 -7.47 -8.75
C THR A 218 7.45 -7.67 -8.44
N ARG A 219 8.34 -7.34 -9.38
CA ARG A 219 9.80 -7.41 -9.16
C ARG A 219 10.25 -6.41 -8.08
N VAL A 220 9.69 -5.20 -8.09
CA VAL A 220 9.95 -4.17 -7.07
C VAL A 220 9.59 -4.70 -5.69
N ILE A 221 8.37 -5.24 -5.50
CA ILE A 221 7.95 -5.81 -4.22
C ILE A 221 8.86 -6.96 -3.76
N LYS A 222 9.23 -7.88 -4.65
CA LYS A 222 10.14 -8.98 -4.29
C LYS A 222 11.50 -8.47 -3.82
N ARG A 223 12.09 -7.52 -4.55
CA ARG A 223 13.37 -6.89 -4.17
C ARG A 223 13.30 -6.23 -2.79
N ILE A 224 12.19 -5.55 -2.47
CA ILE A 224 12.01 -4.91 -1.16
C ILE A 224 11.91 -5.95 -0.06
N VAL A 225 11.16 -7.04 -0.28
CA VAL A 225 11.03 -8.17 0.67
C VAL A 225 12.38 -8.79 0.97
N GLU A 226 13.22 -9.00 -0.04
CA GLU A 226 14.60 -9.48 0.11
C GLU A 226 15.47 -8.50 0.90
N LYS A 227 15.44 -7.19 0.56
CA LYS A 227 16.15 -6.13 1.29
C LYS A 227 15.73 -6.05 2.76
N ALA A 228 14.45 -6.29 3.06
CA ALA A 228 13.90 -6.28 4.40
C ALA A 228 14.19 -7.58 5.19
N GLY A 229 14.82 -8.58 4.58
CA GLY A 229 15.15 -9.85 5.21
C GLY A 229 13.92 -10.70 5.59
N ILE A 230 12.78 -10.52 4.90
CA ILE A 230 11.53 -11.21 5.23
C ILE A 230 11.55 -12.62 4.62
N LYS A 231 11.41 -13.63 5.48
CA LYS A 231 11.35 -15.04 5.07
C LYS A 231 9.94 -15.42 4.64
N THR A 232 9.73 -15.63 3.36
CA THR A 232 8.41 -15.94 2.78
C THR A 232 8.12 -17.44 2.60
N GLY A 233 9.13 -18.29 2.78
CA GLY A 233 9.06 -19.72 2.51
C GLY A 233 8.64 -19.99 1.07
N ASN A 234 7.75 -20.97 0.86
CA ASN A 234 7.24 -21.32 -0.47
C ASN A 234 6.06 -20.44 -0.93
N LYS A 235 5.75 -19.36 -0.22
CA LYS A 235 4.64 -18.47 -0.55
C LYS A 235 5.04 -17.45 -1.59
N GLN A 236 4.12 -17.12 -2.50
CA GLN A 236 4.37 -16.12 -3.53
C GLN A 236 4.19 -14.70 -3.03
N VAL A 237 5.17 -13.87 -3.33
CA VAL A 237 5.12 -12.42 -3.13
C VAL A 237 4.79 -11.74 -4.46
N ARG A 238 3.73 -10.94 -4.45
CA ARG A 238 3.29 -10.11 -5.59
C ARG A 238 2.51 -8.91 -5.10
N PHE A 239 2.32 -7.90 -5.95
CA PHE A 239 1.59 -6.68 -5.57
C PHE A 239 0.18 -6.97 -5.00
N HIS A 240 -0.49 -8.00 -5.51
CA HIS A 240 -1.80 -8.41 -5.01
C HIS A 240 -1.81 -8.75 -3.50
N CYS A 241 -0.66 -9.08 -2.90
CA CYS A 241 -0.55 -9.30 -1.45
C CYS A 241 -0.88 -8.03 -0.64
N MET A 242 -0.61 -6.82 -1.19
CA MET A 242 -0.99 -5.54 -0.57
C MET A 242 -2.51 -5.41 -0.48
N ARG A 243 -3.22 -5.71 -1.57
CA ARG A 243 -4.68 -5.71 -1.60
C ARG A 243 -5.28 -6.75 -0.66
N LYS A 244 -4.66 -7.94 -0.55
CA LYS A 244 -5.07 -8.97 0.42
C LYS A 244 -4.89 -8.49 1.85
N PHE A 245 -3.76 -7.85 2.16
CA PHE A 245 -3.53 -7.25 3.47
C PHE A 245 -4.68 -6.30 3.84
N LEU A 246 -5.00 -5.34 2.96
CA LEU A 246 -6.08 -4.39 3.21
C LEU A 246 -7.43 -5.09 3.39
N THR A 247 -7.82 -5.97 2.45
CA THR A 247 -9.13 -6.64 2.54
C THR A 247 -9.28 -7.51 3.77
N ASP A 248 -8.23 -8.21 4.19
CA ASP A 248 -8.24 -9.02 5.41
C ASP A 248 -8.47 -8.15 6.66
N ARG A 249 -7.85 -6.97 6.73
CA ARG A 249 -8.03 -6.04 7.86
C ARG A 249 -9.40 -5.36 7.82
N LEU A 250 -9.82 -4.83 6.68
CA LEU A 250 -11.11 -4.17 6.55
C LEU A 250 -12.29 -5.10 6.87
N SER A 251 -12.17 -6.40 6.56
CA SER A 251 -13.24 -7.38 6.84
C SER A 251 -13.57 -7.55 8.32
N SER A 252 -12.68 -7.16 9.22
CA SER A 252 -12.92 -7.17 10.67
C SER A 252 -13.67 -5.93 11.18
N PHE A 253 -13.74 -4.85 10.39
CA PHE A 253 -14.31 -3.56 10.81
C PHE A 253 -15.56 -3.16 10.03
N MET A 254 -15.82 -3.80 8.88
CA MET A 254 -16.94 -3.43 8.04
C MET A 254 -17.54 -4.62 7.29
N SER A 255 -18.78 -4.47 6.83
CA SER A 255 -19.48 -5.47 6.06
C SER A 255 -18.79 -5.78 4.72
N GLU A 256 -19.10 -6.94 4.16
CA GLU A 256 -18.51 -7.40 2.89
C GLU A 256 -18.79 -6.43 1.73
N SER A 257 -19.97 -5.85 1.65
CA SER A 257 -20.32 -4.87 0.62
C SER A 257 -19.45 -3.61 0.72
N LYS A 258 -19.19 -3.12 1.93
CA LYS A 258 -18.38 -1.91 2.16
C LYS A 258 -16.93 -2.10 1.74
N TRP A 259 -16.24 -3.13 2.24
CA TRP A 259 -14.84 -3.31 1.83
C TRP A 259 -14.71 -3.70 0.35
N LYS A 260 -15.68 -4.41 -0.22
CA LYS A 260 -15.73 -4.67 -1.67
C LYS A 260 -15.82 -3.37 -2.48
N GLN A 261 -16.64 -2.43 -2.02
CA GLN A 261 -16.77 -1.10 -2.64
C GLN A 261 -15.45 -0.32 -2.58
N ILE A 262 -14.77 -0.31 -1.43
CA ILE A 262 -13.48 0.37 -1.28
C ILE A 262 -12.47 -0.12 -2.32
N VAL A 263 -12.34 -1.43 -2.47
CA VAL A 263 -11.34 -2.01 -3.37
C VAL A 263 -11.82 -2.23 -4.81
N GLY A 264 -13.03 -1.87 -5.18
CA GLY A 264 -13.58 -2.03 -6.54
C GLY A 264 -13.80 -3.51 -6.89
N LYS A 265 -14.51 -4.24 -6.04
CA LYS A 265 -15.12 -5.54 -6.37
C LYS A 265 -16.61 -5.35 -6.63
N LYS A 266 -17.16 -6.18 -7.50
CA LYS A 266 -18.59 -6.17 -7.80
C LYS A 266 -19.40 -6.47 -6.54
N ILE A 267 -20.44 -5.67 -6.29
CA ILE A 267 -21.41 -5.83 -5.22
C ILE A 267 -22.81 -5.92 -5.83
N SER A 268 -23.77 -6.42 -5.05
CA SER A 268 -25.18 -6.48 -5.49
C SER A 268 -25.74 -5.06 -5.66
N GLU A 269 -26.66 -4.90 -6.61
CA GLU A 269 -27.43 -3.67 -6.75
C GLU A 269 -28.18 -3.38 -5.42
N GLY A 270 -28.19 -2.13 -4.99
CA GLY A 270 -28.78 -1.73 -3.69
C GLY A 270 -27.86 -1.86 -2.47
N ALA A 271 -26.67 -2.47 -2.60
CA ALA A 271 -25.70 -2.58 -1.50
C ALA A 271 -24.65 -1.43 -1.49
N TYR A 272 -24.86 -0.38 -2.28
CA TYR A 272 -23.98 0.78 -2.30
C TYR A 272 -24.17 1.62 -1.04
N VAL A 273 -23.05 1.98 -0.44
CA VAL A 273 -22.99 2.79 0.79
C VAL A 273 -22.42 4.16 0.44
N SER A 274 -22.86 5.20 1.16
CA SER A 274 -22.35 6.55 0.97
C SER A 274 -20.83 6.61 1.22
N PRO A 275 -20.08 7.46 0.49
CA PRO A 275 -18.64 7.67 0.70
C PRO A 275 -18.30 8.08 2.14
N ASP A 276 -19.14 8.84 2.81
CA ASP A 276 -18.92 9.28 4.20
C ASP A 276 -18.95 8.11 5.18
N SER A 277 -19.94 7.21 5.04
CA SER A 277 -19.99 5.99 5.85
C SER A 277 -18.79 5.06 5.61
N LEU A 278 -18.27 5.01 4.38
CA LEU A 278 -17.05 4.27 4.07
C LEU A 278 -15.82 4.90 4.74
N ARG A 279 -15.77 6.25 4.81
CA ARG A 279 -14.69 6.99 5.44
C ARG A 279 -14.60 6.71 6.93
N ASP A 280 -15.72 6.74 7.64
CA ASP A 280 -15.78 6.49 9.08
C ASP A 280 -15.36 5.06 9.42
N ASP A 281 -15.82 4.08 8.64
CA ASP A 281 -15.43 2.68 8.82
C ASP A 281 -13.95 2.48 8.52
N TYR A 282 -13.43 3.14 7.47
CA TYR A 282 -12.00 3.09 7.14
C TYR A 282 -11.14 3.74 8.25
N ALA A 283 -11.60 4.86 8.82
CA ALA A 283 -10.92 5.52 9.92
C ALA A 283 -10.75 4.60 11.14
N ARG A 284 -11.81 3.84 11.49
CA ARG A 284 -11.73 2.83 12.56
C ARG A 284 -10.76 1.71 12.25
N ALA A 285 -10.67 1.30 10.99
CA ALA A 285 -9.75 0.25 10.55
C ALA A 285 -8.28 0.70 10.47
N MET A 286 -7.99 2.00 10.51
CA MET A 286 -6.61 2.51 10.38
C MET A 286 -5.70 2.00 11.50
N SER A 287 -6.22 1.75 12.70
CA SER A 287 -5.45 1.13 13.80
C SER A 287 -4.82 -0.21 13.41
N GLU A 288 -5.44 -0.94 12.46
CA GLU A 288 -4.99 -2.25 12.00
C GLU A 288 -4.37 -2.22 10.60
N THR A 289 -4.67 -1.20 9.79
CA THR A 289 -4.12 -1.08 8.43
C THR A 289 -2.84 -0.26 8.38
N CYS A 290 -2.62 0.67 9.31
CA CYS A 290 -1.43 1.49 9.39
C CYS A 290 -0.36 0.85 10.29
N PHE A 291 0.89 1.00 9.92
CA PHE A 291 2.05 0.50 10.67
C PHE A 291 2.91 1.63 11.25
N THR A 292 2.73 2.86 10.80
CA THR A 292 3.21 4.04 11.52
C THR A 292 2.28 4.27 12.72
N THR A 293 2.85 4.55 13.86
CA THR A 293 2.08 5.06 15.01
C THR A 293 1.28 6.27 14.56
N THR A 294 0.07 6.44 15.11
CA THR A 294 -0.90 7.49 14.75
C THR A 294 -0.26 8.82 14.35
N PRO A 295 -0.86 9.59 13.41
CA PRO A 295 -0.34 10.90 12.99
C PRO A 295 0.09 11.81 14.14
N GLU A 296 -0.59 11.70 15.29
CA GLU A 296 -0.20 12.35 16.55
C GLU A 296 1.18 11.91 17.04
N GLY A 297 1.54 10.63 16.90
CA GLY A 297 2.86 10.14 17.31
C GLY A 297 4.02 10.64 16.44
N ASP A 298 3.83 10.70 15.12
CA ASP A 298 4.87 11.17 14.20
C ASP A 298 4.94 12.71 14.19
N VAL A 299 3.81 13.41 14.27
CA VAL A 299 3.78 14.87 14.46
C VAL A 299 4.42 15.23 15.81
N ALA A 300 4.10 14.50 16.88
CA ALA A 300 4.70 14.68 18.19
C ALA A 300 6.23 14.38 18.16
N ARG A 301 6.68 13.36 17.42
CA ARG A 301 8.12 13.06 17.23
C ARG A 301 8.84 14.14 16.45
N ILE A 302 8.26 14.62 15.36
CA ILE A 302 8.83 15.72 14.56
C ILE A 302 8.87 16.99 15.41
N ALA A 303 7.78 17.33 16.09
CA ALA A 303 7.72 18.47 17.00
C ALA A 303 8.74 18.35 18.14
N ARG A 304 8.89 17.14 18.72
CA ARG A 304 9.90 16.87 19.76
C ARG A 304 11.31 17.01 19.23
N LEU A 305 11.60 16.50 18.02
CA LEU A 305 12.89 16.64 17.39
C LEU A 305 13.25 18.11 17.11
N GLU A 306 12.30 18.89 16.58
CA GLU A 306 12.51 20.32 16.31
C GLU A 306 12.64 21.12 17.63
N ALA A 307 11.86 20.79 18.65
CA ALA A 307 12.01 21.39 19.97
C ALA A 307 13.38 21.09 20.58
N LEU A 308 13.87 19.85 20.49
CA LEU A 308 15.20 19.46 20.97
C LEU A 308 16.32 20.17 20.19
N LYS A 309 16.19 20.32 18.86
CA LYS A 309 17.14 21.09 18.07
C LYS A 309 17.18 22.58 18.49
N THR A 310 16.02 23.17 18.76
CA THR A 310 15.90 24.55 19.24
C THR A 310 16.57 24.70 20.61
N ILE A 311 16.32 23.76 21.54
CA ILE A 311 16.98 23.74 22.85
C ILE A 311 18.49 23.56 22.69
N ALA A 312 18.95 22.65 21.83
CA ALA A 312 20.37 22.45 21.60
C ALA A 312 21.03 23.73 21.04
N LYS A 313 20.39 24.39 20.06
CA LYS A 313 20.88 25.71 19.54
C LYS A 313 20.96 26.75 20.63
N SER A 314 19.96 26.88 21.49
CA SER A 314 19.99 27.83 22.63
C SER A 314 21.08 27.51 23.67
N MET A 315 21.56 26.26 23.69
CA MET A 315 22.67 25.81 24.52
C MET A 315 24.04 25.93 23.82
N GLY A 316 24.10 26.52 22.61
CA GLY A 316 25.31 26.77 21.85
C GLY A 316 25.81 25.56 21.04
N PHE A 317 24.94 24.64 20.62
CA PHE A 317 25.30 23.64 19.61
C PHE A 317 25.35 24.28 18.22
N SER A 318 26.43 24.03 17.47
CA SER A 318 26.56 24.50 16.09
C SER A 318 25.68 23.67 15.12
N GLU A 319 25.39 24.22 13.93
CA GLU A 319 24.69 23.50 12.87
C GLU A 319 25.45 22.22 12.43
N GLU A 320 26.79 22.27 12.48
CA GLU A 320 27.65 21.12 12.16
C GLU A 320 27.52 20.00 13.19
N GLU A 321 27.50 20.36 14.50
CA GLU A 321 27.25 19.38 15.59
C GLU A 321 25.87 18.73 15.46
N LEU A 322 24.85 19.54 15.18
CA LEU A 322 23.48 19.01 14.96
C LEU A 322 23.39 18.18 13.69
N GLY A 323 24.12 18.55 12.63
CA GLY A 323 24.24 17.75 11.40
C GLY A 323 24.94 16.42 11.64
N ALA A 324 26.03 16.42 12.43
CA ALA A 324 26.76 15.20 12.77
C ALA A 324 25.91 14.19 13.56
N ILE A 325 25.05 14.65 14.48
CA ILE A 325 24.11 13.80 15.22
C ILE A 325 23.13 13.08 14.29
N SER A 326 22.72 13.75 13.20
CA SER A 326 21.80 13.17 12.21
C SER A 326 22.47 12.22 11.22
N VAL A 327 23.79 12.27 11.03
CA VAL A 327 24.52 11.56 9.96
C VAL A 327 25.37 10.39 10.47
N VAL A 328 25.77 10.33 11.75
CA VAL A 328 26.70 9.29 12.25
C VAL A 328 26.13 7.90 12.13
N LYS A 329 26.66 7.14 11.17
CA LYS A 329 26.40 5.72 10.96
C LYS A 329 27.08 4.87 12.04
N ARG A 330 26.33 4.15 12.85
CA ARG A 330 26.88 2.98 13.56
C ARG A 330 26.69 1.74 12.69
N LYS A 331 27.79 1.17 12.21
CA LYS A 331 27.87 -0.15 11.53
C LYS A 331 26.81 -0.38 10.41
N GLY A 332 26.72 0.54 9.41
CA GLY A 332 25.95 0.27 8.19
C GLY A 332 24.43 0.39 8.31
N LEU A 333 23.85 0.62 9.49
CA LEU A 333 22.42 0.89 9.68
C LEU A 333 22.11 2.39 9.65
N ARG A 334 21.06 2.78 8.90
CA ARG A 334 20.49 4.13 8.97
C ARG A 334 19.86 4.33 10.35
N ARG A 335 20.13 5.49 10.97
CA ARG A 335 19.52 5.87 12.24
C ARG A 335 18.04 6.15 12.08
N THR A 336 17.25 5.70 13.06
CA THR A 336 15.84 6.07 13.17
C THR A 336 15.69 7.46 13.81
N ALA A 337 14.53 8.10 13.63
CA ALA A 337 14.24 9.39 14.29
C ALA A 337 14.34 9.28 15.83
N ASP A 338 13.94 8.13 16.40
CA ASP A 338 14.02 7.86 17.84
C ASP A 338 15.48 7.77 18.32
N ASP A 339 16.40 7.24 17.51
CA ASP A 339 17.83 7.22 17.83
C ASP A 339 18.42 8.64 17.85
N ILE A 340 17.99 9.49 16.92
CA ILE A 340 18.42 10.90 16.84
C ILE A 340 17.88 11.69 18.05
N ILE A 341 16.61 11.48 18.41
CA ILE A 341 15.98 12.11 19.58
C ILE A 341 16.75 11.72 20.85
N ARG A 342 17.01 10.44 21.04
CA ARG A 342 17.74 9.93 22.22
C ARG A 342 19.14 10.51 22.34
N ASP A 343 19.88 10.54 21.25
CA ASP A 343 21.25 11.08 21.25
C ASP A 343 21.27 12.59 21.50
N LEU A 344 20.31 13.35 20.95
CA LEU A 344 20.16 14.77 21.25
C LEU A 344 19.85 14.99 22.74
N GLU A 345 18.92 14.23 23.30
CA GLU A 345 18.58 14.30 24.73
C GLU A 345 19.79 14.00 25.62
N ASP A 346 20.57 12.97 25.27
CA ASP A 346 21.76 12.61 26.04
C ASP A 346 22.86 13.68 25.93
N GLN A 347 23.05 14.27 24.77
CA GLN A 347 24.03 15.32 24.61
C GLN A 347 23.59 16.63 25.32
N ILE A 348 22.31 16.97 25.26
CA ILE A 348 21.76 18.11 26.01
C ILE A 348 21.95 17.88 27.52
N LYS A 349 21.68 16.69 28.04
CA LYS A 349 21.90 16.34 29.46
C LYS A 349 23.38 16.43 29.86
N ARG A 350 24.31 15.95 29.03
CA ARG A 350 25.74 16.04 29.28
C ARG A 350 26.20 17.49 29.33
N ARG A 351 25.78 18.34 28.39
CA ARG A 351 26.16 19.76 28.35
C ARG A 351 25.55 20.55 29.51
N ARG A 352 24.36 20.18 30.01
CA ARG A 352 23.79 20.73 31.25
C ARG A 352 24.62 20.34 32.48
N LYS A 353 25.05 19.09 32.61
CA LYS A 353 25.90 18.63 33.73
C LYS A 353 27.26 19.27 33.69
N GLY A 354 27.90 19.38 32.53
CA GLY A 354 29.22 20.03 32.39
C GLY A 354 29.23 21.54 32.69
N LYS A 355 28.06 22.22 32.65
CA LYS A 355 27.92 23.61 33.12
C LYS A 355 27.72 23.72 34.65
N VAL A 356 27.37 22.62 35.33
CA VAL A 356 27.19 22.61 36.80
C VAL A 356 28.50 22.26 37.54
N ASP A 357 29.43 21.54 36.88
CA ASP A 357 30.72 21.13 37.47
C ASP A 357 31.89 22.05 37.10
N GLY A 358 31.68 23.05 36.25
CA GLY A 358 32.71 24.08 35.89
C GLY A 358 32.63 25.26 36.84
N LYS A 359 33.66 25.39 37.69
CA LYS A 359 33.92 26.57 38.52
C LYS A 359 33.86 27.87 37.71
N ASP A 360 33.29 28.90 38.32
CA ASP A 360 33.39 30.30 37.91
C ASP A 360 34.82 30.67 37.54
N GLU A 361 35.16 30.82 36.27
CA GLU A 361 36.31 31.60 35.81
C GLU A 361 35.81 32.57 34.75
N ASP A 362 35.83 33.83 35.17
CA ASP A 362 35.86 35.06 34.41
C ASP A 362 34.92 35.25 33.22
N CYS A 363 33.79 35.91 33.45
CA CYS A 363 33.15 36.77 32.46
C CYS A 363 33.77 38.18 32.56
N PRO A 364 34.50 38.65 31.54
CA PRO A 364 34.75 40.07 31.39
C PRO A 364 33.53 40.73 30.73
N ASP A 365 33.05 41.77 31.37
CA ASP A 365 31.98 42.68 30.96
C ASP A 365 30.53 42.28 31.33
N GLY A 366 30.07 43.05 32.33
CA GLY A 366 28.78 42.94 32.99
C GLY A 366 27.56 43.19 32.11
N GLU A 367 27.01 42.13 31.55
CA GLU A 367 25.60 42.11 31.12
C GLU A 367 24.86 40.93 31.74
N HIS A 368 23.77 41.22 32.41
CA HIS A 368 22.97 40.34 33.25
C HIS A 368 22.50 39.07 32.55
N CYS A 369 23.05 37.90 32.91
CA CYS A 369 22.44 36.60 32.67
C CYS A 369 21.14 36.47 33.51
N GLY A 370 20.00 36.72 32.90
CA GLY A 370 18.71 36.60 33.58
C GLY A 370 18.49 35.17 34.11
N ARG A 371 18.19 35.06 35.40
CA ARG A 371 17.86 33.79 36.06
C ARG A 371 16.46 33.32 35.60
N PHE A 372 16.37 32.08 35.12
CA PHE A 372 15.13 31.48 34.70
C PHE A 372 14.67 30.43 35.74
N GLU A 373 13.40 30.45 36.10
CA GLU A 373 12.79 29.46 36.99
C GLU A 373 11.49 28.96 36.42
N GLN A 374 11.23 27.66 36.56
CA GLN A 374 9.96 27.06 36.24
C GLN A 374 9.14 26.92 37.52
N ILE A 375 7.99 27.57 37.55
CA ILE A 375 7.17 27.69 38.76
C ILE A 375 5.75 27.21 38.46
N PRO A 376 5.02 26.62 39.46
CA PRO A 376 3.62 26.41 39.35
C PRO A 376 2.83 27.69 39.15
N GLU A 377 1.76 27.66 38.35
CA GLU A 377 0.89 28.82 38.09
C GLU A 377 0.43 29.48 39.38
N ALA A 378 0.14 28.70 40.42
CA ALA A 378 -0.28 29.20 41.73
C ALA A 378 0.69 30.19 42.39
N ASN A 379 1.98 30.10 42.06
CA ASN A 379 3.04 30.97 42.62
C ASN A 379 3.42 32.16 41.72
N LEU A 380 2.77 32.26 40.55
CA LEU A 380 3.11 33.24 39.53
C LEU A 380 3.00 34.69 40.02
N LEU A 381 1.92 35.01 40.77
CA LEU A 381 1.71 36.33 41.27
C LEU A 381 2.79 36.85 42.25
N GLU A 382 3.39 35.92 43.02
CA GLU A 382 4.48 36.25 43.94
C GLU A 382 5.77 36.60 43.19
N TYR A 383 6.08 35.81 42.14
CA TYR A 383 7.25 36.06 41.31
C TYR A 383 7.14 37.34 40.46
N LEU A 384 5.93 37.63 39.94
CA LEU A 384 5.66 38.89 39.23
C LEU A 384 5.84 40.11 40.12
N ARG A 385 5.43 40.04 41.41
CA ARG A 385 5.63 41.10 42.42
C ARG A 385 7.13 41.33 42.74
N GLN A 386 7.96 40.31 42.55
CA GLN A 386 9.40 40.35 42.77
C GLN A 386 10.16 40.80 41.52
N GLY A 387 9.48 41.24 40.45
CA GLY A 387 10.06 41.76 39.22
C GLY A 387 10.44 40.70 38.19
N TRP A 388 9.90 39.49 38.30
CA TRP A 388 10.09 38.44 37.29
C TRP A 388 9.11 38.64 36.13
N GLN A 389 9.54 38.29 34.92
CA GLN A 389 8.68 38.34 33.71
C GLN A 389 8.36 36.96 33.20
N ILE A 390 7.14 36.76 32.69
CA ILE A 390 6.70 35.52 32.08
C ILE A 390 7.42 35.36 30.73
N VAL A 391 8.07 34.21 30.54
CA VAL A 391 8.71 33.85 29.27
C VAL A 391 7.85 32.86 28.49
N LYS A 392 7.26 31.88 29.17
CA LYS A 392 6.46 30.86 28.51
C LYS A 392 5.58 30.09 29.52
N GLU A 393 4.35 29.73 29.10
CA GLU A 393 3.52 28.79 29.79
C GLU A 393 3.78 27.35 29.32
N THR A 394 3.80 26.39 30.25
CA THR A 394 4.03 24.97 29.99
C THR A 394 2.99 24.13 30.71
N ASN A 395 2.84 22.86 30.32
CA ASN A 395 1.92 21.92 30.97
C ASN A 395 0.43 22.35 30.96
N ASN A 396 -0.09 22.87 29.83
CA ASN A 396 -1.45 23.38 29.70
C ASN A 396 -1.81 24.48 30.72
N GLY A 397 -0.87 25.39 30.98
CA GLY A 397 -1.07 26.53 31.88
C GLY A 397 -0.84 26.23 33.38
N LYS A 398 -0.45 24.99 33.75
CA LYS A 398 -0.20 24.61 35.15
C LYS A 398 1.19 25.03 35.67
N GLU A 399 2.11 25.32 34.77
CA GLU A 399 3.48 25.75 35.09
C GLU A 399 3.91 26.88 34.17
N VAL A 400 4.70 27.79 34.67
CA VAL A 400 5.15 29.00 33.96
C VAL A 400 6.68 29.16 34.12
N ILE A 401 7.35 29.42 33.03
CA ILE A 401 8.77 29.80 33.06
C ILE A 401 8.85 31.30 33.18
N VAL A 402 9.52 31.76 34.24
CA VAL A 402 9.72 33.17 34.55
C VAL A 402 11.22 33.52 34.49
N ARG A 403 11.51 34.77 34.12
CA ARG A 403 12.88 35.31 34.03
C ARG A 403 12.97 36.55 34.95
N LYS A 404 14.03 36.62 35.73
CA LYS A 404 14.40 37.84 36.46
C LYS A 404 15.29 38.72 35.56
N GLN A 405 14.93 39.97 35.41
CA GLN A 405 15.78 40.96 34.74
C GLN A 405 17.00 41.31 35.57
#